data_5b7c00eef22aaa48f55c5adf4417ef03
#
_entry.id   5b7c00eef22aaa48f55c5adf4417ef03
#
_cell.length_a   1.000
_cell.length_b   1.000
_cell.length_c   1.000
_cell.angle_alpha   90.00
_cell.angle_beta   90.00
_cell.angle_gamma   90.00
#
_symmetry.space_group_name_H-M   'P 1'
#
loop_
_entity.id
_entity.type
_entity.pdbx_description
1 polymer ?
#
loop_
_entity_poly.entity_id
_entity_poly.type
_entity_poly.pdbx_seq_one_letter_code
_entity_poly.pdbx_strand_id
1 'polypeptide(L)'
;MVSKQISAQTGRAALRALFREGSPLGPLKVMASHIGNFFQIPLPGFRPFVVFGSEANRKLLVTERHKLLWRNTDPVANLLRRGVLVTDGAEHDHYRRLMEAPLHPSKLSSYTNMMIEQTDRVSTMWKDGEVVDLLVEGRKIALLIIMQALFSADVWDDLPRLCNPILKAIKFISPGMWILWRNIPRPGYRKALKELDEYLYRIIAQRRMGSFEPDLLQHLVDAGLNDDVIRDQMLTMLIAGHDTSTALLAWTFALLGQHSDIQACVVHEVDTLDKSPLLDQVIKESLRLYPPIHIGNRRVAEAMEFGEGTIPAGERMFYSIYLTHRDPTIWQNAEEFCPERFAHGRKTPPFAYVPFGGGPRSCIGAAFGQAEARVVLARLLQTHKFEFTNHRIHAHMGATLEPRPGVRMRVTRR
;
A
#
# COMPACT_ATOMS: atom_id res chain seq x y z
N MET A 1 -14.72 -19.69 -24.12
CA MET A 1 -14.13 -18.73 -25.09
C MET A 1 -12.98 -18.01 -24.43
N VAL A 2 -11.86 -17.91 -25.10
CA VAL A 2 -10.67 -17.18 -24.64
C VAL A 2 -10.99 -15.67 -24.68
N SER A 3 -10.49 -14.90 -23.71
CA SER A 3 -10.64 -13.42 -23.57
C SER A 3 -10.77 -12.69 -24.91
N LYS A 4 -11.62 -11.63 -24.97
CA LYS A 4 -11.73 -10.77 -26.16
C LYS A 4 -10.35 -10.38 -26.65
N GLN A 5 -10.01 -10.72 -27.90
CA GLN A 5 -8.72 -10.38 -28.49
C GLN A 5 -8.57 -8.85 -28.58
N ILE A 6 -7.41 -8.38 -28.18
CA ILE A 6 -7.09 -6.95 -28.24
C ILE A 6 -6.96 -6.55 -29.72
N SER A 7 -7.80 -5.62 -30.18
CA SER A 7 -7.72 -5.09 -31.52
C SER A 7 -6.39 -4.33 -31.72
N ALA A 8 -5.89 -4.28 -32.97
CA ALA A 8 -4.71 -3.48 -33.30
C ALA A 8 -4.88 -1.98 -32.95
N GLN A 9 -6.13 -1.49 -33.00
CA GLN A 9 -6.47 -0.12 -32.61
C GLN A 9 -6.31 0.08 -31.10
N THR A 10 -6.84 -0.82 -30.28
CA THR A 10 -6.69 -0.81 -28.81
C THR A 10 -5.22 -0.93 -28.41
N GLY A 11 -4.45 -1.81 -29.05
CA GLY A 11 -3.02 -1.96 -28.81
C GLY A 11 -2.23 -0.67 -29.07
N ARG A 12 -2.50 0.01 -30.19
CA ARG A 12 -1.88 1.30 -30.51
C ARG A 12 -2.29 2.39 -29.53
N ALA A 13 -3.54 2.44 -29.12
CA ALA A 13 -4.02 3.40 -28.12
C ALA A 13 -3.35 3.17 -26.75
N ALA A 14 -3.23 1.92 -26.33
CA ALA A 14 -2.55 1.55 -25.09
C ALA A 14 -1.05 1.92 -25.11
N LEU A 15 -0.38 1.69 -26.24
CA LEU A 15 1.03 2.06 -26.40
C LEU A 15 1.23 3.59 -26.35
N ARG A 16 0.36 4.36 -27.00
CA ARG A 16 0.37 5.83 -26.91
C ARG A 16 0.15 6.31 -25.47
N ALA A 17 -0.78 5.69 -24.75
CA ALA A 17 -1.03 6.01 -23.34
C ALA A 17 0.19 5.71 -22.46
N LEU A 18 0.90 4.60 -22.71
CA LEU A 18 2.14 4.27 -22.01
C LEU A 18 3.20 5.37 -22.17
N PHE A 19 3.43 5.84 -23.41
CA PHE A 19 4.41 6.89 -23.66
C PHE A 19 3.98 8.26 -23.11
N ARG A 20 2.68 8.59 -23.20
CA ARG A 20 2.16 9.85 -22.68
C ARG A 20 2.20 9.94 -21.16
N GLU A 21 1.85 8.86 -20.46
CA GLU A 21 1.72 8.83 -19.00
C GLU A 21 3.00 8.32 -18.30
N GLY A 22 3.92 7.68 -19.05
CA GLY A 22 5.13 7.07 -18.49
C GLY A 22 4.84 5.97 -17.47
N SER A 23 3.62 5.40 -17.50
CA SER A 23 3.12 4.45 -16.50
C SER A 23 2.24 3.38 -17.14
N PRO A 24 2.33 2.11 -16.72
CA PRO A 24 1.43 1.04 -17.14
C PRO A 24 -0.05 1.28 -16.81
N LEU A 25 -0.38 2.25 -15.96
CA LEU A 25 -1.76 2.61 -15.63
C LEU A 25 -2.52 3.16 -16.85
N GLY A 26 -1.86 3.93 -17.73
CA GLY A 26 -2.45 4.44 -18.96
C GLY A 26 -2.95 3.33 -19.87
N PRO A 27 -2.09 2.37 -20.28
CA PRO A 27 -2.51 1.17 -21.00
C PRO A 27 -3.65 0.41 -20.32
N LEU A 28 -3.61 0.19 -19.00
CA LEU A 28 -4.66 -0.50 -18.27
C LEU A 28 -6.01 0.21 -18.38
N LYS A 29 -6.04 1.55 -18.25
CA LYS A 29 -7.27 2.33 -18.45
C LYS A 29 -7.82 2.23 -19.87
N VAL A 30 -6.95 2.30 -20.88
CA VAL A 30 -7.35 2.15 -22.29
C VAL A 30 -7.92 0.75 -22.55
N MET A 31 -7.27 -0.29 -22.04
CA MET A 31 -7.77 -1.66 -22.20
C MET A 31 -9.13 -1.84 -21.51
N ALA A 32 -9.27 -1.35 -20.29
CA ALA A 32 -10.53 -1.40 -19.56
C ALA A 32 -11.67 -0.69 -20.29
N SER A 33 -11.43 0.50 -20.86
CA SER A 33 -12.46 1.26 -21.58
C SER A 33 -12.89 0.64 -22.92
N HIS A 34 -11.99 -0.07 -23.62
CA HIS A 34 -12.29 -0.68 -24.93
C HIS A 34 -12.76 -2.12 -24.85
N ILE A 35 -12.33 -2.88 -23.84
CA ILE A 35 -12.56 -4.34 -23.76
C ILE A 35 -13.59 -4.67 -22.66
N GLY A 36 -13.60 -3.88 -21.58
CA GLY A 36 -14.43 -4.12 -20.40
C GLY A 36 -13.63 -4.63 -19.21
N ASN A 37 -14.34 -5.25 -18.26
CA ASN A 37 -13.82 -5.61 -16.93
C ASN A 37 -13.09 -6.96 -16.86
N PHE A 38 -12.90 -7.63 -18.00
CA PHE A 38 -12.18 -8.91 -18.13
C PHE A 38 -11.37 -8.94 -19.43
N PHE A 39 -10.04 -9.00 -19.30
CA PHE A 39 -9.13 -9.10 -20.45
C PHE A 39 -7.79 -9.73 -20.06
N GLN A 40 -7.01 -10.14 -21.08
CA GLN A 40 -5.66 -10.67 -20.91
C GLN A 40 -4.62 -9.68 -21.45
N ILE A 41 -3.53 -9.44 -20.71
CA ILE A 41 -2.41 -8.62 -21.18
C ILE A 41 -1.55 -9.48 -22.13
N PRO A 42 -1.34 -9.06 -23.40
CA PRO A 42 -0.70 -9.88 -24.41
C PRO A 42 0.81 -9.65 -24.49
N LEU A 43 1.54 -9.72 -23.36
CA LEU A 43 3.00 -9.59 -23.39
C LEU A 43 3.67 -10.93 -23.62
N PRO A 44 4.75 -11.02 -24.44
CA PRO A 44 5.52 -12.24 -24.59
C PRO A 44 6.02 -12.76 -23.24
N GLY A 45 5.71 -14.03 -22.91
CA GLY A 45 6.12 -14.66 -21.66
C GLY A 45 5.40 -14.18 -20.39
N PHE A 46 4.53 -13.15 -20.50
CA PHE A 46 3.77 -12.63 -19.37
C PHE A 46 2.36 -12.23 -19.79
N ARG A 47 1.39 -13.14 -19.61
CA ARG A 47 0.01 -12.98 -20.07
C ARG A 47 -1.00 -13.07 -18.92
N PRO A 48 -0.95 -12.19 -17.92
CA PRO A 48 -1.92 -12.23 -16.84
C PRO A 48 -3.31 -11.84 -17.33
N PHE A 49 -4.32 -12.48 -16.78
CA PHE A 49 -5.68 -12.01 -16.87
C PHE A 49 -5.87 -10.82 -15.92
N VAL A 50 -6.64 -9.85 -16.34
CA VAL A 50 -7.00 -8.68 -15.54
C VAL A 50 -8.51 -8.64 -15.37
N VAL A 51 -8.95 -8.51 -14.12
CA VAL A 51 -10.37 -8.35 -13.76
C VAL A 51 -10.53 -7.15 -12.83
N PHE A 52 -11.69 -6.49 -12.88
CA PHE A 52 -12.02 -5.41 -11.96
C PHE A 52 -13.56 -5.26 -11.82
N GLY A 53 -13.98 -4.43 -10.88
CA GLY A 53 -15.37 -4.19 -10.55
C GLY A 53 -15.82 -4.92 -9.28
N SER A 54 -16.94 -4.50 -8.71
CA SER A 54 -17.43 -4.97 -7.41
C SER A 54 -17.75 -6.46 -7.38
N GLU A 55 -18.35 -6.97 -8.45
CA GLU A 55 -18.69 -8.40 -8.56
C GLU A 55 -17.44 -9.27 -8.66
N ALA A 56 -16.46 -8.88 -9.50
CA ALA A 56 -15.17 -9.57 -9.62
C ALA A 56 -14.46 -9.59 -8.26
N ASN A 57 -14.40 -8.45 -7.57
CA ASN A 57 -13.78 -8.37 -6.24
C ASN A 57 -14.49 -9.28 -5.23
N ARG A 58 -15.83 -9.30 -5.18
CA ARG A 58 -16.58 -10.21 -4.30
C ARG A 58 -16.25 -11.67 -4.59
N LYS A 59 -16.22 -12.03 -5.87
CA LYS A 59 -15.90 -13.39 -6.31
C LYS A 59 -14.50 -13.82 -5.85
N LEU A 60 -13.49 -13.00 -6.09
CA LEU A 60 -12.10 -13.29 -5.79
C LEU A 60 -11.74 -13.25 -4.30
N LEU A 61 -12.33 -12.31 -3.58
CA LEU A 61 -11.95 -12.06 -2.19
C LEU A 61 -12.76 -12.91 -1.20
N VAL A 62 -13.93 -13.41 -1.62
CA VAL A 62 -14.86 -14.15 -0.74
C VAL A 62 -15.31 -15.47 -1.35
N THR A 63 -16.11 -15.45 -2.43
CA THR A 63 -16.88 -16.64 -2.84
C THR A 63 -16.04 -17.76 -3.45
N GLU A 64 -15.06 -17.42 -4.27
CA GLU A 64 -14.16 -18.40 -4.94
C GLU A 64 -12.69 -18.25 -4.53
N ARG A 65 -12.44 -17.62 -3.38
CA ARG A 65 -11.08 -17.40 -2.87
C ARG A 65 -10.26 -18.68 -2.71
N HIS A 66 -10.91 -19.81 -2.46
CA HIS A 66 -10.26 -21.11 -2.29
C HIS A 66 -9.60 -21.61 -3.57
N LYS A 67 -10.02 -21.13 -4.73
CA LYS A 67 -9.41 -21.41 -6.03
C LYS A 67 -8.15 -20.58 -6.32
N LEU A 68 -7.72 -19.75 -5.38
CA LEU A 68 -6.66 -18.78 -5.57
C LEU A 68 -5.52 -18.99 -4.59
N LEU A 69 -4.30 -18.99 -5.11
CA LEU A 69 -3.07 -19.06 -4.33
C LEU A 69 -2.31 -17.74 -4.42
N TRP A 70 -1.56 -17.46 -3.38
CA TRP A 70 -0.52 -16.45 -3.41
C TRP A 70 0.65 -16.91 -4.28
N ARG A 71 1.50 -16.02 -4.62
CA ARG A 71 2.54 -16.14 -5.63
C ARG A 71 3.69 -17.05 -5.20
N ASN A 72 3.79 -18.24 -5.75
CA ASN A 72 4.90 -19.16 -5.42
C ASN A 72 6.23 -18.83 -6.11
N THR A 73 6.23 -17.97 -7.16
CA THR A 73 7.41 -17.75 -8.01
C THR A 73 7.81 -16.29 -8.19
N ASP A 74 7.18 -15.37 -7.48
CA ASP A 74 7.47 -13.94 -7.57
C ASP A 74 8.61 -13.55 -6.62
N PRO A 75 9.36 -12.48 -6.93
CA PRO A 75 10.45 -11.99 -6.07
C PRO A 75 10.02 -11.71 -4.62
N VAL A 76 8.74 -11.37 -4.42
CA VAL A 76 8.21 -11.12 -3.08
C VAL A 76 8.22 -12.39 -2.22
N ALA A 77 7.94 -13.56 -2.79
CA ALA A 77 8.03 -14.83 -2.05
C ALA A 77 9.48 -15.15 -1.65
N ASN A 78 10.46 -14.81 -2.49
CA ASN A 78 11.88 -14.98 -2.16
C ASN A 78 12.34 -14.01 -1.06
N LEU A 79 11.78 -12.80 -1.03
CA LEU A 79 12.10 -11.79 -0.02
C LEU A 79 11.49 -12.12 1.34
N LEU A 80 10.19 -12.47 1.35
CA LEU A 80 9.39 -12.66 2.55
C LEU A 80 9.33 -14.12 3.03
N ARG A 81 9.84 -15.07 2.24
CA ARG A 81 9.95 -16.51 2.54
C ARG A 81 8.62 -17.08 3.11
N ARG A 82 8.52 -17.22 4.44
CA ARG A 82 7.34 -17.70 5.18
C ARG A 82 6.52 -16.60 5.83
N GLY A 83 6.67 -15.35 5.38
CA GLY A 83 5.86 -14.23 5.86
C GLY A 83 4.37 -14.42 5.57
N VAL A 84 3.51 -13.92 6.45
CA VAL A 84 2.03 -14.09 6.37
C VAL A 84 1.46 -13.66 5.02
N LEU A 85 2.07 -12.69 4.35
CA LEU A 85 1.63 -12.19 3.05
C LEU A 85 1.75 -13.24 1.93
N VAL A 86 2.71 -14.14 2.00
CA VAL A 86 3.06 -15.09 0.92
C VAL A 86 2.81 -16.55 1.27
N THR A 87 2.21 -16.83 2.42
CA THR A 87 1.76 -18.16 2.83
C THR A 87 0.29 -18.40 2.49
N ASP A 88 -0.13 -19.65 2.39
CA ASP A 88 -1.50 -20.07 2.09
C ASP A 88 -2.03 -21.07 3.12
N GLY A 89 -3.36 -21.26 3.17
CA GLY A 89 -4.03 -22.27 3.99
C GLY A 89 -3.79 -22.10 5.48
N ALA A 90 -3.63 -23.20 6.18
CA ALA A 90 -3.51 -23.25 7.64
C ALA A 90 -2.28 -22.48 8.18
N GLU A 91 -1.18 -22.44 7.42
CA GLU A 91 0.02 -21.68 7.81
C GLU A 91 -0.27 -20.18 7.83
N HIS A 92 -0.92 -19.64 6.79
CA HIS A 92 -1.36 -18.25 6.78
C HIS A 92 -2.29 -17.94 7.95
N ASP A 93 -3.29 -18.80 8.19
CA ASP A 93 -4.29 -18.56 9.23
C ASP A 93 -3.66 -18.60 10.63
N HIS A 94 -2.64 -19.44 10.82
CA HIS A 94 -1.87 -19.50 12.06
C HIS A 94 -1.10 -18.18 12.28
N TYR A 95 -0.28 -17.75 11.34
CA TYR A 95 0.47 -16.49 11.49
C TYR A 95 -0.45 -15.29 11.62
N ARG A 96 -1.53 -15.24 10.86
CA ARG A 96 -2.49 -14.16 10.94
C ARG A 96 -3.07 -14.00 12.35
N ARG A 97 -3.49 -15.10 12.99
CA ARG A 97 -4.01 -15.05 14.36
C ARG A 97 -2.99 -14.52 15.36
N LEU A 98 -1.72 -14.90 15.24
CA LEU A 98 -0.66 -14.40 16.12
C LEU A 98 -0.44 -12.89 15.97
N MET A 99 -0.69 -12.34 14.77
CA MET A 99 -0.40 -10.94 14.45
C MET A 99 -1.60 -10.00 14.66
N GLU A 100 -2.80 -10.52 14.86
CA GLU A 100 -4.02 -9.69 14.97
C GLU A 100 -4.07 -8.87 16.27
N ALA A 101 -3.58 -9.42 17.39
CA ALA A 101 -3.75 -8.80 18.70
C ALA A 101 -3.15 -7.39 18.83
N PRO A 102 -1.90 -7.12 18.42
CA PRO A 102 -1.32 -5.76 18.47
C PRO A 102 -1.96 -4.76 17.52
N LEU A 103 -2.56 -5.25 16.44
CA LEU A 103 -3.19 -4.42 15.40
C LEU A 103 -4.70 -4.28 15.57
N HIS A 104 -5.25 -4.87 16.64
CA HIS A 104 -6.68 -4.83 16.91
C HIS A 104 -7.15 -3.40 17.19
N PRO A 105 -8.34 -2.98 16.68
CA PRO A 105 -8.86 -1.62 16.84
C PRO A 105 -8.87 -1.11 18.29
N SER A 106 -9.07 -1.96 19.28
CA SER A 106 -9.05 -1.59 20.70
C SER A 106 -7.68 -1.14 21.21
N LYS A 107 -6.59 -1.44 20.49
CA LYS A 107 -5.22 -1.01 20.86
C LYS A 107 -4.81 0.30 20.20
N LEU A 108 -5.57 0.81 19.22
CA LEU A 108 -5.14 1.97 18.43
C LEU A 108 -4.97 3.24 19.25
N SER A 109 -5.81 3.45 20.25
CA SER A 109 -5.71 4.63 21.12
C SER A 109 -4.39 4.68 21.91
N SER A 110 -3.81 3.52 22.26
CA SER A 110 -2.53 3.46 22.97
C SER A 110 -1.34 3.89 22.11
N TYR A 111 -1.48 3.84 20.77
CA TYR A 111 -0.43 4.26 19.85
C TYR A 111 -0.47 5.75 19.49
N THR A 112 -1.57 6.47 19.81
CA THR A 112 -1.78 7.86 19.35
C THR A 112 -0.65 8.79 19.79
N ASN A 113 -0.28 8.79 21.08
CA ASN A 113 0.78 9.67 21.60
C ASN A 113 2.14 9.35 20.96
N MET A 114 2.46 8.06 20.80
CA MET A 114 3.68 7.63 20.13
C MET A 114 3.70 8.09 18.66
N MET A 115 2.58 7.97 17.93
CA MET A 115 2.50 8.45 16.54
C MET A 115 2.71 9.97 16.46
N ILE A 116 2.15 10.75 17.39
CA ILE A 116 2.38 12.20 17.48
C ILE A 116 3.86 12.47 17.75
N GLU A 117 4.47 11.82 18.73
CA GLU A 117 5.87 11.98 19.08
C GLU A 117 6.79 11.71 17.88
N GLN A 118 6.61 10.58 17.18
CA GLN A 118 7.42 10.24 16.01
C GLN A 118 7.22 11.25 14.85
N THR A 119 6.01 11.78 14.70
CA THR A 119 5.71 12.83 13.73
C THR A 119 6.45 14.11 14.08
N ASP A 120 6.41 14.54 15.35
CA ASP A 120 7.07 15.73 15.85
C ASP A 120 8.61 15.62 15.73
N ARG A 121 9.19 14.46 16.04
CA ARG A 121 10.63 14.22 15.87
C ARG A 121 11.12 14.54 14.47
N VAL A 122 10.34 14.18 13.44
CA VAL A 122 10.69 14.46 12.05
C VAL A 122 10.38 15.91 11.70
N SER A 123 9.19 16.41 12.01
CA SER A 123 8.74 17.74 11.54
C SER A 123 9.45 18.90 12.24
N THR A 124 9.93 18.73 13.47
CA THR A 124 10.71 19.76 14.17
C THR A 124 12.08 20.02 13.53
N MET A 125 12.59 19.08 12.73
CA MET A 125 13.84 19.27 11.97
C MET A 125 13.66 20.19 10.75
N TRP A 126 12.43 20.45 10.32
CA TRP A 126 12.17 21.32 9.17
C TRP A 126 12.38 22.79 9.54
N LYS A 127 13.02 23.52 8.64
CA LYS A 127 13.23 24.96 8.79
C LYS A 127 12.00 25.71 8.27
N ASP A 128 11.69 26.82 8.91
CA ASP A 128 10.59 27.68 8.47
C ASP A 128 10.83 28.20 7.04
N GLY A 129 9.83 28.08 6.17
CA GLY A 129 9.93 28.41 4.75
C GLY A 129 10.67 27.39 3.87
N GLU A 130 11.18 26.29 4.43
CA GLU A 130 11.86 25.23 3.68
C GLU A 130 10.90 24.49 2.72
N VAL A 131 11.42 24.00 1.61
CA VAL A 131 10.70 23.08 0.72
C VAL A 131 11.11 21.65 1.03
N VAL A 132 10.21 20.88 1.61
CA VAL A 132 10.41 19.46 1.95
C VAL A 132 9.71 18.54 0.93
N ASP A 133 10.21 17.33 0.74
CA ASP A 133 9.53 16.28 -0.01
C ASP A 133 8.77 15.36 0.94
N LEU A 134 7.44 15.51 1.03
CA LEU A 134 6.60 14.74 1.94
C LEU A 134 6.54 13.25 1.63
N LEU A 135 6.98 12.80 0.44
CA LEU A 135 7.20 11.39 0.19
C LEU A 135 8.42 10.87 0.97
N VAL A 136 9.48 11.67 1.07
CA VAL A 136 10.70 11.33 1.81
C VAL A 136 10.47 11.42 3.32
N GLU A 137 9.85 12.51 3.76
CA GLU A 137 9.56 12.74 5.18
C GLU A 137 8.53 11.73 5.72
N GLY A 138 7.50 11.41 4.93
CA GLY A 138 6.52 10.37 5.25
C GLY A 138 7.16 8.98 5.42
N ARG A 139 8.22 8.66 4.65
CA ARG A 139 8.98 7.42 4.84
C ARG A 139 9.66 7.35 6.20
N LYS A 140 10.25 8.46 6.66
CA LYS A 140 10.87 8.51 8.00
C LYS A 140 9.82 8.31 9.09
N ILE A 141 8.71 9.05 9.00
CA ILE A 141 7.60 8.98 9.96
C ILE A 141 7.02 7.56 10.02
N ALA A 142 6.67 6.98 8.87
CA ALA A 142 6.08 5.64 8.81
C ALA A 142 7.06 4.56 9.33
N LEU A 143 8.37 4.68 9.05
CA LEU A 143 9.37 3.75 9.57
C LEU A 143 9.49 3.83 11.10
N LEU A 144 9.56 5.03 11.66
CA LEU A 144 9.62 5.23 13.10
C LEU A 144 8.39 4.66 13.79
N ILE A 145 7.20 4.97 13.26
CA ILE A 145 5.93 4.50 13.83
C ILE A 145 5.84 2.96 13.78
N ILE A 146 6.11 2.33 12.64
CA ILE A 146 5.96 0.87 12.52
C ILE A 146 6.96 0.11 13.38
N MET A 147 8.21 0.58 13.45
CA MET A 147 9.26 -0.02 14.26
C MET A 147 8.96 0.11 15.76
N GLN A 148 8.49 1.27 16.20
CA GLN A 148 8.13 1.49 17.59
C GLN A 148 6.86 0.74 17.98
N ALA A 149 5.81 0.77 17.15
CA ALA A 149 4.53 0.14 17.46
C ALA A 149 4.58 -1.38 17.50
N LEU A 150 5.31 -2.01 16.58
CA LEU A 150 5.27 -3.46 16.41
C LEU A 150 6.46 -4.19 17.03
N PHE A 151 7.57 -3.50 17.23
CA PHE A 151 8.81 -4.12 17.70
C PHE A 151 9.44 -3.40 18.90
N SER A 152 8.78 -2.35 19.43
CA SER A 152 9.30 -1.49 20.51
C SER A 152 10.74 -1.04 20.26
N ALA A 153 11.07 -0.77 19.00
CA ALA A 153 12.41 -0.40 18.55
C ALA A 153 12.45 1.08 18.12
N ASP A 154 13.16 1.90 18.86
CA ASP A 154 13.51 3.25 18.41
C ASP A 154 14.65 3.16 17.39
N VAL A 155 14.38 3.61 16.17
CA VAL A 155 15.32 3.53 15.05
C VAL A 155 15.74 4.92 14.54
N TRP A 156 15.57 5.96 15.34
CA TRP A 156 15.90 7.33 14.95
C TRP A 156 17.33 7.47 14.43
N ASP A 157 18.30 7.00 15.19
CA ASP A 157 19.72 7.10 14.83
C ASP A 157 20.09 6.14 13.68
N ASP A 158 19.30 5.10 13.47
CA ASP A 158 19.49 4.12 12.40
C ASP A 158 18.76 4.48 11.09
N LEU A 159 17.95 5.55 11.05
CA LEU A 159 17.21 5.95 9.85
C LEU A 159 18.08 6.02 8.59
N PRO A 160 19.27 6.68 8.59
CA PRO A 160 20.12 6.76 7.40
C PRO A 160 20.60 5.38 6.93
N ARG A 161 20.78 4.44 7.88
CA ARG A 161 21.25 3.09 7.62
C ARG A 161 20.12 2.18 7.11
N LEU A 162 18.89 2.33 7.60
CA LEU A 162 17.76 1.45 7.29
C LEU A 162 16.98 1.86 6.03
N CYS A 163 16.79 3.16 5.80
CA CYS A 163 15.97 3.63 4.68
C CYS A 163 16.44 3.10 3.32
N ASN A 164 17.74 3.15 3.02
CA ASN A 164 18.26 2.70 1.74
C ASN A 164 18.12 1.19 1.50
N PRO A 165 18.49 0.28 2.44
CA PRO A 165 18.20 -1.15 2.32
C PRO A 165 16.72 -1.48 2.15
N ILE A 166 15.81 -0.82 2.89
CA ILE A 166 14.36 -1.01 2.76
C ILE A 166 13.90 -0.64 1.36
N LEU A 167 14.29 0.54 0.85
CA LEU A 167 13.94 0.99 -0.50
C LEU A 167 14.48 0.05 -1.59
N LYS A 168 15.68 -0.51 -1.41
CA LYS A 168 16.22 -1.53 -2.33
C LYS A 168 15.43 -2.83 -2.29
N ALA A 169 14.99 -3.27 -1.12
CA ALA A 169 14.12 -4.44 -0.97
C ALA A 169 12.75 -4.20 -1.64
N ILE A 170 12.13 -3.04 -1.44
CA ILE A 170 10.88 -2.63 -2.09
C ILE A 170 11.06 -2.58 -3.61
N LYS A 171 12.14 -1.97 -4.10
CA LYS A 171 12.45 -1.92 -5.54
C LYS A 171 12.66 -3.31 -6.13
N PHE A 172 13.19 -4.26 -5.37
CA PHE A 172 13.37 -5.64 -5.82
C PHE A 172 12.04 -6.33 -6.13
N ILE A 173 10.98 -6.06 -5.38
CA ILE A 173 9.65 -6.64 -5.58
C ILE A 173 8.76 -5.80 -6.50
N SER A 174 9.13 -4.56 -6.79
CA SER A 174 8.38 -3.67 -7.69
C SER A 174 8.32 -4.23 -9.12
N PRO A 175 7.21 -4.03 -9.85
CA PRO A 175 7.14 -4.39 -11.27
C PRO A 175 8.30 -3.80 -12.06
N GLY A 176 8.89 -4.60 -12.94
CA GLY A 176 10.06 -4.17 -13.71
C GLY A 176 10.50 -5.22 -14.72
N MET A 177 11.71 -5.10 -15.21
CA MET A 177 12.26 -6.01 -16.25
C MET A 177 12.27 -7.48 -15.84
N TRP A 178 12.23 -7.82 -14.56
CA TRP A 178 12.12 -9.20 -14.08
C TRP A 178 10.81 -9.91 -14.51
N ILE A 179 9.80 -9.14 -14.90
CA ILE A 179 8.56 -9.68 -15.45
C ILE A 179 8.85 -10.41 -16.76
N LEU A 180 9.73 -9.87 -17.59
CA LEU A 180 10.12 -10.43 -18.89
C LEU A 180 11.39 -11.29 -18.78
N TRP A 181 12.29 -10.93 -17.87
CA TRP A 181 13.56 -11.63 -17.65
C TRP A 181 13.73 -11.92 -16.14
N ARG A 182 13.28 -13.07 -15.69
CA ARG A 182 13.27 -13.48 -14.27
C ARG A 182 14.63 -13.42 -13.57
N ASN A 183 15.69 -13.74 -14.28
CA ASN A 183 17.04 -13.82 -13.72
C ASN A 183 17.86 -12.55 -13.96
N ILE A 184 17.22 -11.44 -14.28
CA ILE A 184 17.93 -10.17 -14.48
C ILE A 184 18.77 -9.84 -13.24
N PRO A 185 20.07 -9.53 -13.39
CA PRO A 185 20.92 -9.13 -12.27
C PRO A 185 20.37 -7.87 -11.58
N ARG A 186 20.36 -7.88 -10.25
CA ARG A 186 19.91 -6.77 -9.41
C ARG A 186 21.00 -6.42 -8.41
N PRO A 187 21.98 -5.63 -8.83
CA PRO A 187 23.13 -5.31 -7.99
C PRO A 187 22.69 -4.58 -6.72
N GLY A 188 23.35 -4.88 -5.62
CA GLY A 188 23.09 -4.26 -4.31
C GLY A 188 21.91 -4.82 -3.53
N TYR A 189 21.04 -5.67 -4.12
CA TYR A 189 19.92 -6.27 -3.39
C TYR A 189 20.40 -7.23 -2.29
N ARG A 190 21.33 -8.14 -2.60
CA ARG A 190 21.84 -9.13 -1.62
C ARG A 190 22.49 -8.44 -0.43
N LYS A 191 23.26 -7.36 -0.67
CA LYS A 191 23.87 -6.59 0.40
C LYS A 191 22.80 -5.91 1.27
N ALA A 192 21.83 -5.26 0.63
CA ALA A 192 20.72 -4.60 1.35
C ALA A 192 19.90 -5.58 2.19
N LEU A 193 19.59 -6.77 1.63
CA LEU A 193 18.89 -7.81 2.37
C LEU A 193 19.69 -8.32 3.57
N LYS A 194 21.00 -8.53 3.40
CA LYS A 194 21.88 -8.93 4.49
C LYS A 194 21.91 -7.89 5.62
N GLU A 195 22.01 -6.59 5.28
CA GLU A 195 21.97 -5.50 6.26
C GLU A 195 20.65 -5.47 7.04
N LEU A 196 19.52 -5.69 6.36
CA LEU A 196 18.20 -5.79 7.01
C LEU A 196 18.11 -7.04 7.89
N ASP A 197 18.55 -8.19 7.40
CA ASP A 197 18.52 -9.45 8.16
C ASP A 197 19.37 -9.34 9.44
N GLU A 198 20.60 -8.82 9.35
CA GLU A 198 21.46 -8.59 10.51
C GLU A 198 20.80 -7.67 11.55
N TYR A 199 20.08 -6.64 11.08
CA TYR A 199 19.36 -5.73 11.95
C TYR A 199 18.19 -6.42 12.65
N LEU A 200 17.34 -7.14 11.92
CA LEU A 200 16.18 -7.85 12.46
C LEU A 200 16.59 -8.97 13.42
N TYR A 201 17.58 -9.77 13.08
CA TYR A 201 18.09 -10.83 13.98
C TYR A 201 18.66 -10.26 15.28
N ARG A 202 19.29 -9.07 15.23
CA ARG A 202 19.75 -8.39 16.46
C ARG A 202 18.59 -8.04 17.39
N ILE A 203 17.52 -7.47 16.84
CA ILE A 203 16.31 -7.13 17.63
C ILE A 203 15.69 -8.42 18.22
N ILE A 204 15.61 -9.49 17.42
CA ILE A 204 15.09 -10.78 17.88
C ILE A 204 15.95 -11.33 19.03
N ALA A 205 17.26 -11.33 18.90
CA ALA A 205 18.17 -11.80 19.96
C ALA A 205 18.05 -10.98 21.25
N GLN A 206 17.95 -9.66 21.15
CA GLN A 206 17.71 -8.78 22.30
C GLN A 206 16.39 -9.11 22.98
N ARG A 207 15.32 -9.34 22.20
CA ARG A 207 13.99 -9.67 22.72
C ARG A 207 13.98 -11.00 23.51
N ARG A 208 14.72 -12.00 23.05
CA ARG A 208 14.81 -13.30 23.75
C ARG A 208 15.57 -13.25 25.07
N MET A 209 16.39 -12.22 25.29
CA MET A 209 17.19 -12.05 26.51
C MET A 209 16.53 -11.17 27.57
N GLY A 210 15.47 -10.44 27.21
CA GLY A 210 14.82 -9.46 28.08
C GLY A 210 13.34 -9.72 28.32
N SER A 211 12.74 -8.93 29.22
CA SER A 211 11.30 -8.84 29.40
C SER A 211 10.82 -7.52 28.78
N PHE A 212 9.83 -7.58 27.93
CA PHE A 212 9.34 -6.44 27.18
C PHE A 212 7.81 -6.35 27.25
N GLU A 213 7.29 -5.15 26.96
CA GLU A 213 5.85 -4.95 26.80
C GLU A 213 5.32 -5.81 25.62
N PRO A 214 4.05 -6.26 25.71
CA PRO A 214 3.46 -7.12 24.70
C PRO A 214 3.20 -6.37 23.39
N ASP A 215 4.17 -6.42 22.50
CA ASP A 215 4.08 -5.99 21.10
C ASP A 215 4.02 -7.18 20.14
N LEU A 216 4.02 -6.94 18.82
CA LEU A 216 3.98 -8.01 17.85
C LEU A 216 5.17 -8.97 17.97
N LEU A 217 6.38 -8.43 18.16
CA LEU A 217 7.58 -9.27 18.26
C LEU A 217 7.52 -10.16 19.50
N GLN A 218 7.04 -9.65 20.65
CA GLN A 218 6.87 -10.46 21.86
C GLN A 218 5.86 -11.59 21.63
N HIS A 219 4.73 -11.31 20.98
CA HIS A 219 3.75 -12.35 20.64
C HIS A 219 4.34 -13.48 19.78
N LEU A 220 5.19 -13.13 18.80
CA LEU A 220 5.85 -14.12 17.95
C LEU A 220 6.90 -14.96 18.71
N VAL A 221 7.62 -14.34 19.65
CA VAL A 221 8.59 -15.02 20.52
C VAL A 221 7.87 -15.97 21.48
N ASP A 222 6.80 -15.50 22.13
CA ASP A 222 6.00 -16.29 23.10
C ASP A 222 5.27 -17.46 22.42
N ALA A 223 4.93 -17.33 21.15
CA ALA A 223 4.39 -18.43 20.34
C ALA A 223 5.43 -19.53 20.00
N GLY A 224 6.67 -19.39 20.45
CA GLY A 224 7.74 -20.38 20.23
C GLY A 224 8.24 -20.47 18.79
N LEU A 225 8.02 -19.46 17.96
CA LEU A 225 8.51 -19.45 16.60
C LEU A 225 10.04 -19.34 16.58
N ASN A 226 10.68 -20.00 15.61
CA ASN A 226 12.11 -19.85 15.39
C ASN A 226 12.45 -18.47 14.77
N ASP A 227 13.71 -18.06 14.91
CA ASP A 227 14.18 -16.73 14.52
C ASP A 227 13.99 -16.44 13.03
N ASP A 228 14.13 -17.45 12.15
CA ASP A 228 13.92 -17.28 10.71
C ASP A 228 12.45 -16.94 10.41
N VAL A 229 11.50 -17.63 11.03
CA VAL A 229 10.08 -17.34 10.87
C VAL A 229 9.73 -15.98 11.46
N ILE A 230 10.25 -15.64 12.66
CA ILE A 230 10.04 -14.32 13.27
C ILE A 230 10.57 -13.22 12.33
N ARG A 231 11.81 -13.39 11.83
CA ARG A 231 12.40 -12.47 10.83
C ARG A 231 11.51 -12.30 9.61
N ASP A 232 10.93 -13.38 9.08
CA ASP A 232 10.07 -13.34 7.90
C ASP A 232 8.77 -12.57 8.17
N GLN A 233 8.18 -12.74 9.37
CA GLN A 233 7.02 -11.95 9.78
C GLN A 233 7.39 -10.47 9.99
N MET A 234 8.48 -10.18 10.72
CA MET A 234 8.94 -8.81 10.95
C MET A 234 9.20 -8.06 9.63
N LEU A 235 9.93 -8.69 8.70
CA LEU A 235 10.20 -8.06 7.39
C LEU A 235 8.91 -7.87 6.58
N THR A 236 7.97 -8.82 6.68
CA THR A 236 6.66 -8.69 6.02
C THR A 236 5.92 -7.47 6.55
N MET A 237 5.83 -7.31 7.86
CA MET A 237 5.14 -6.19 8.48
C MET A 237 5.85 -4.86 8.23
N LEU A 238 7.17 -4.85 8.28
CA LEU A 238 7.97 -3.67 7.99
C LEU A 238 7.72 -3.16 6.56
N ILE A 239 7.82 -4.02 5.55
CA ILE A 239 7.61 -3.61 4.15
C ILE A 239 6.15 -3.24 3.90
N ALA A 240 5.20 -4.05 4.39
CA ALA A 240 3.78 -3.81 4.16
C ALA A 240 3.28 -2.54 4.85
N GLY A 241 3.72 -2.25 6.07
CA GLY A 241 3.30 -1.06 6.82
C GLY A 241 4.01 0.21 6.36
N HIS A 242 5.33 0.17 6.17
CA HIS A 242 6.11 1.36 5.83
C HIS A 242 5.72 1.96 4.46
N ASP A 243 5.74 1.17 3.40
CA ASP A 243 5.61 1.70 2.03
C ASP A 243 4.17 2.13 1.70
N THR A 244 3.19 1.42 2.24
CA THR A 244 1.77 1.74 2.02
C THR A 244 1.33 2.99 2.79
N SER A 245 1.74 3.15 4.05
CA SER A 245 1.50 4.37 4.84
C SER A 245 2.17 5.57 4.20
N THR A 246 3.42 5.44 3.76
CA THR A 246 4.15 6.48 3.04
C THR A 246 3.39 6.96 1.80
N ALA A 247 2.94 6.02 0.96
CA ALA A 247 2.20 6.36 -0.25
C ALA A 247 0.87 7.06 0.06
N LEU A 248 0.14 6.60 1.09
CA LEU A 248 -1.12 7.21 1.53
C LEU A 248 -0.89 8.66 2.00
N LEU A 249 0.07 8.89 2.89
CA LEU A 249 0.40 10.22 3.39
C LEU A 249 0.79 11.16 2.25
N ALA A 250 1.70 10.72 1.37
CA ALA A 250 2.19 11.53 0.26
C ALA A 250 1.06 11.90 -0.72
N TRP A 251 0.21 10.96 -1.10
CA TRP A 251 -0.93 11.26 -1.98
C TRP A 251 -1.97 12.15 -1.33
N THR A 252 -2.24 11.97 -0.03
CA THR A 252 -3.17 12.85 0.69
C THR A 252 -2.67 14.28 0.73
N PHE A 253 -1.39 14.51 1.02
CA PHE A 253 -0.80 15.84 0.93
C PHE A 253 -0.80 16.40 -0.49
N ALA A 254 -0.50 15.58 -1.49
CA ALA A 254 -0.57 16.03 -2.89
C ALA A 254 -1.97 16.51 -3.29
N LEU A 255 -3.01 15.77 -2.89
CA LEU A 255 -4.40 16.12 -3.15
C LEU A 255 -4.82 17.38 -2.38
N LEU A 256 -4.51 17.47 -1.10
CA LEU A 256 -4.79 18.66 -0.29
C LEU A 256 -4.05 19.89 -0.85
N GLY A 257 -2.80 19.73 -1.28
CA GLY A 257 -2.04 20.83 -1.87
C GLY A 257 -2.57 21.32 -3.22
N GLN A 258 -3.25 20.46 -3.97
CA GLN A 258 -3.91 20.81 -5.23
C GLN A 258 -5.33 21.39 -5.02
N HIS A 259 -5.91 21.24 -3.82
CA HIS A 259 -7.25 21.68 -3.44
C HIS A 259 -7.18 22.49 -2.14
N SER A 260 -6.70 23.73 -2.26
CA SER A 260 -6.43 24.61 -1.11
C SER A 260 -7.67 24.97 -0.30
N ASP A 261 -8.84 24.99 -0.92
CA ASP A 261 -10.13 25.17 -0.27
C ASP A 261 -10.46 24.02 0.67
N ILE A 262 -10.31 22.78 0.19
CA ILE A 262 -10.49 21.57 1.02
C ILE A 262 -9.43 21.52 2.12
N GLN A 263 -8.17 21.85 1.80
CA GLN A 263 -7.11 21.92 2.80
C GLN A 263 -7.46 22.90 3.93
N ALA A 264 -7.96 24.09 3.60
CA ALA A 264 -8.35 25.09 4.60
C ALA A 264 -9.50 24.58 5.51
N CYS A 265 -10.49 23.89 4.93
CA CYS A 265 -11.57 23.27 5.70
C CYS A 265 -11.06 22.17 6.65
N VAL A 266 -10.16 21.31 6.17
CA VAL A 266 -9.54 20.27 7.02
C VAL A 266 -8.71 20.88 8.14
N VAL A 267 -7.94 21.92 7.85
CA VAL A 267 -7.14 22.64 8.86
C VAL A 267 -8.05 23.23 9.94
N HIS A 268 -9.14 23.89 9.55
CA HIS A 268 -10.11 24.42 10.50
C HIS A 268 -10.72 23.31 11.38
N GLU A 269 -11.04 22.18 10.78
CA GLU A 269 -11.64 21.05 11.50
C GLU A 269 -10.67 20.44 12.52
N VAL A 270 -9.40 20.19 12.15
CA VAL A 270 -8.41 19.61 13.07
C VAL A 270 -8.00 20.54 14.20
N ASP A 271 -8.20 21.87 14.02
CA ASP A 271 -7.93 22.86 15.05
C ASP A 271 -9.09 23.02 16.05
N THR A 272 -10.32 22.73 15.65
CA THR A 272 -11.52 23.09 16.41
C THR A 272 -12.31 21.91 16.94
N LEU A 273 -12.13 20.72 16.38
CA LEU A 273 -12.93 19.53 16.71
C LEU A 273 -12.06 18.37 17.22
N ASP A 274 -12.58 17.64 18.21
CA ASP A 274 -11.97 16.39 18.69
C ASP A 274 -11.98 15.26 17.62
N LYS A 275 -12.90 15.34 16.69
CA LYS A 275 -13.05 14.40 15.55
C LYS A 275 -13.01 15.18 14.27
N SER A 276 -12.33 14.61 13.28
CA SER A 276 -12.13 15.24 11.97
C SER A 276 -12.79 14.41 10.86
N PRO A 277 -14.13 14.46 10.74
CA PRO A 277 -14.85 13.67 9.74
C PRO A 277 -14.47 14.02 8.30
N LEU A 278 -14.17 15.29 8.00
CA LEU A 278 -13.69 15.69 6.67
C LEU A 278 -12.30 15.10 6.37
N LEU A 279 -11.39 15.10 7.34
CA LEU A 279 -10.10 14.44 7.19
C LEU A 279 -10.26 12.95 6.91
N ASP A 280 -11.19 12.26 7.58
CA ASP A 280 -11.51 10.85 7.29
C ASP A 280 -12.04 10.65 5.87
N GLN A 281 -12.86 11.57 5.36
CA GLN A 281 -13.36 11.54 3.98
C GLN A 281 -12.20 11.78 2.98
N VAL A 282 -11.31 12.72 3.28
CA VAL A 282 -10.11 13.00 2.49
C VAL A 282 -9.20 11.77 2.40
N ILE A 283 -8.94 11.09 3.52
CA ILE A 283 -8.13 9.86 3.55
C ILE A 283 -8.78 8.76 2.70
N LYS A 284 -10.09 8.55 2.83
CA LYS A 284 -10.83 7.56 2.04
C LYS A 284 -10.80 7.88 0.55
N GLU A 285 -10.98 9.13 0.17
CA GLU A 285 -10.92 9.55 -1.24
C GLU A 285 -9.51 9.45 -1.81
N SER A 286 -8.47 9.74 -1.02
CA SER A 286 -7.08 9.51 -1.39
C SER A 286 -6.82 8.02 -1.66
N LEU A 287 -7.30 7.13 -0.79
CA LEU A 287 -7.24 5.68 -0.97
C LEU A 287 -8.05 5.19 -2.18
N ARG A 288 -9.14 5.86 -2.55
CA ARG A 288 -9.89 5.55 -3.76
C ARG A 288 -9.09 5.93 -5.01
N LEU A 289 -8.62 7.16 -5.07
CA LEU A 289 -7.89 7.67 -6.24
C LEU A 289 -6.51 7.02 -6.38
N TYR A 290 -5.79 6.89 -5.29
CA TYR A 290 -4.41 6.39 -5.29
C TYR A 290 -4.21 5.29 -4.25
N PRO A 291 -4.88 4.13 -4.41
CA PRO A 291 -4.69 3.02 -3.49
C PRO A 291 -3.24 2.57 -3.53
N PRO A 292 -2.52 2.54 -2.40
CA PRO A 292 -1.12 2.07 -2.38
C PRO A 292 -0.96 0.72 -3.06
N ILE A 293 -1.79 -0.25 -2.71
CA ILE A 293 -1.90 -1.51 -3.44
C ILE A 293 -2.97 -1.34 -4.52
N HIS A 294 -2.53 -1.09 -5.73
CA HIS A 294 -3.38 -0.76 -6.87
C HIS A 294 -3.81 -2.00 -7.69
N ILE A 295 -3.07 -3.11 -7.56
CA ILE A 295 -3.32 -4.39 -8.20
C ILE A 295 -3.03 -5.52 -7.22
N GLY A 296 -3.99 -6.40 -7.01
CA GLY A 296 -3.75 -7.66 -6.33
C GLY A 296 -3.42 -8.77 -7.33
N ASN A 297 -2.45 -9.62 -7.01
CA ASN A 297 -1.97 -10.69 -7.87
C ASN A 297 -2.29 -12.05 -7.22
N ARG A 298 -2.81 -12.98 -8.03
CA ARG A 298 -3.12 -14.36 -7.62
C ARG A 298 -2.71 -15.34 -8.69
N ARG A 299 -2.46 -16.58 -8.27
CA ARG A 299 -2.38 -17.73 -9.16
C ARG A 299 -3.68 -18.51 -9.05
N VAL A 300 -4.25 -18.89 -10.19
CA VAL A 300 -5.47 -19.69 -10.24
C VAL A 300 -5.11 -21.16 -10.02
N ALA A 301 -5.64 -21.77 -8.96
CA ALA A 301 -5.44 -23.20 -8.67
C ALA A 301 -6.44 -24.07 -9.44
N GLU A 302 -7.68 -23.57 -9.58
CA GLU A 302 -8.76 -24.22 -10.31
C GLU A 302 -9.39 -23.23 -11.29
N ALA A 303 -9.84 -23.68 -12.46
CA ALA A 303 -10.44 -22.81 -13.46
C ALA A 303 -11.57 -21.95 -12.90
N MET A 304 -11.61 -20.69 -13.33
CA MET A 304 -12.58 -19.70 -12.85
C MET A 304 -13.31 -19.04 -14.02
N GLU A 305 -14.63 -18.92 -13.89
CA GLU A 305 -15.48 -18.24 -14.86
C GLU A 305 -15.62 -16.76 -14.55
N PHE A 306 -15.47 -15.89 -15.57
CA PHE A 306 -15.73 -14.46 -15.48
C PHE A 306 -16.53 -13.98 -16.70
N GLY A 307 -17.82 -13.65 -16.50
CA GLY A 307 -18.71 -13.28 -17.60
C GLY A 307 -18.74 -14.38 -18.66
N GLU A 308 -18.32 -14.04 -19.87
CA GLU A 308 -18.24 -14.99 -21.00
C GLU A 308 -16.88 -15.68 -21.13
N GLY A 309 -15.95 -15.47 -20.20
CA GLY A 309 -14.59 -15.98 -20.28
C GLY A 309 -14.20 -16.87 -19.11
N THR A 310 -13.22 -17.73 -19.34
CA THR A 310 -12.64 -18.65 -18.34
C THR A 310 -11.17 -18.34 -18.14
N ILE A 311 -10.72 -18.28 -16.89
CA ILE A 311 -9.30 -18.26 -16.52
C ILE A 311 -8.89 -19.70 -16.19
N PRO A 312 -8.01 -20.35 -16.97
CA PRO A 312 -7.56 -21.71 -16.70
C PRO A 312 -6.77 -21.84 -15.40
N ALA A 313 -6.74 -23.04 -14.83
CA ALA A 313 -5.83 -23.37 -13.73
C ALA A 313 -4.36 -23.14 -14.14
N GLY A 314 -3.55 -22.69 -13.19
CA GLY A 314 -2.14 -22.37 -13.41
C GLY A 314 -1.89 -20.97 -13.97
N GLU A 315 -2.90 -20.25 -14.41
CA GLU A 315 -2.75 -18.91 -14.95
C GLU A 315 -2.57 -17.85 -13.84
N ARG A 316 -1.96 -16.74 -14.23
CA ARG A 316 -1.82 -15.55 -13.38
C ARG A 316 -3.00 -14.63 -13.59
N MET A 317 -3.55 -14.14 -12.49
CA MET A 317 -4.65 -13.21 -12.52
C MET A 317 -4.33 -11.97 -11.67
N PHE A 318 -4.64 -10.81 -12.21
CA PHE A 318 -4.65 -9.54 -11.52
C PHE A 318 -6.08 -9.08 -11.28
N TYR A 319 -6.41 -8.67 -10.06
CA TYR A 319 -7.59 -7.86 -9.82
C TYR A 319 -7.18 -6.42 -9.57
N SER A 320 -7.74 -5.50 -10.36
CA SER A 320 -7.34 -4.11 -10.31
C SER A 320 -8.22 -3.31 -9.35
N ILE A 321 -7.66 -2.96 -8.20
CA ILE A 321 -8.26 -2.05 -7.24
C ILE A 321 -8.37 -0.66 -7.88
N TYR A 322 -7.29 -0.22 -8.56
CA TYR A 322 -7.23 1.07 -9.24
C TYR A 322 -8.34 1.27 -10.28
N LEU A 323 -8.61 0.27 -11.12
CA LEU A 323 -9.69 0.33 -12.11
C LEU A 323 -11.07 0.24 -11.46
N THR A 324 -11.26 -0.63 -10.44
CA THR A 324 -12.52 -0.71 -9.70
C THR A 324 -12.88 0.62 -9.04
N HIS A 325 -11.90 1.29 -8.46
CA HIS A 325 -12.09 2.58 -7.81
C HIS A 325 -12.32 3.74 -8.80
N ARG A 326 -12.21 3.47 -10.10
CA ARG A 326 -12.44 4.42 -11.20
C ARG A 326 -13.53 3.98 -12.17
N ASP A 327 -14.24 2.92 -11.85
CA ASP A 327 -15.33 2.42 -12.68
C ASP A 327 -16.45 3.48 -12.75
N PRO A 328 -16.72 4.08 -13.92
CA PRO A 328 -17.72 5.15 -14.03
C PRO A 328 -19.15 4.67 -13.80
N THR A 329 -19.39 3.36 -13.86
CA THR A 329 -20.70 2.78 -13.51
C THR A 329 -20.98 2.83 -12.02
N ILE A 330 -19.93 2.97 -11.20
CA ILE A 330 -20.00 3.02 -9.73
C ILE A 330 -19.69 4.43 -9.21
N TRP A 331 -18.67 5.08 -9.79
CA TRP A 331 -18.12 6.34 -9.31
C TRP A 331 -18.39 7.47 -10.29
N GLN A 332 -19.37 8.31 -9.99
CA GLN A 332 -19.62 9.53 -10.77
C GLN A 332 -18.36 10.43 -10.68
N ASN A 333 -17.96 11.05 -11.81
CA ASN A 333 -16.73 11.86 -11.88
C ASN A 333 -15.51 11.11 -11.27
N ALA A 334 -15.28 9.88 -11.73
CA ALA A 334 -14.38 8.92 -11.09
C ALA A 334 -12.92 9.39 -10.96
N GLU A 335 -12.47 10.34 -11.80
CA GLU A 335 -11.10 10.89 -11.75
C GLU A 335 -10.97 12.14 -10.87
N GLU A 336 -12.07 12.71 -10.38
CA GLU A 336 -12.07 13.92 -9.55
C GLU A 336 -11.87 13.59 -8.07
N PHE A 337 -11.18 14.48 -7.36
CA PHE A 337 -11.03 14.43 -5.91
C PHE A 337 -12.26 15.05 -5.25
N CYS A 338 -13.11 14.23 -4.68
CA CYS A 338 -14.39 14.61 -4.11
C CYS A 338 -14.64 13.87 -2.77
N PRO A 339 -14.06 14.36 -1.65
CA PRO A 339 -14.20 13.71 -0.34
C PRO A 339 -15.63 13.46 0.12
N GLU A 340 -16.57 14.31 -0.28
CA GLU A 340 -18.00 14.23 0.04
C GLU A 340 -18.64 12.91 -0.41
N ARG A 341 -18.01 12.13 -1.28
CA ARG A 341 -18.44 10.76 -1.63
C ARG A 341 -18.53 9.86 -0.40
N PHE A 342 -17.68 10.13 0.59
CA PHE A 342 -17.60 9.38 1.84
C PHE A 342 -18.29 10.07 3.01
N ALA A 343 -19.10 11.10 2.76
CA ALA A 343 -19.90 11.75 3.78
C ALA A 343 -20.90 10.78 4.40
N HIS A 344 -21.29 11.05 5.65
CA HIS A 344 -22.25 10.23 6.38
C HIS A 344 -23.56 10.04 5.59
N GLY A 345 -24.06 8.82 5.57
CA GLY A 345 -25.30 8.45 4.86
C GLY A 345 -25.11 8.08 3.38
N ARG A 346 -23.99 8.36 2.76
CA ARG A 346 -23.69 7.89 1.39
C ARG A 346 -23.26 6.43 1.41
N LYS A 347 -23.87 5.61 0.57
CA LYS A 347 -23.57 4.17 0.48
C LYS A 347 -22.74 3.88 -0.78
N THR A 348 -21.63 3.20 -0.58
CA THR A 348 -20.85 2.61 -1.66
C THR A 348 -21.29 1.16 -1.85
N PRO A 349 -21.49 0.66 -3.09
CA PRO A 349 -21.81 -0.74 -3.32
C PRO A 349 -20.76 -1.67 -2.66
N PRO A 350 -21.15 -2.82 -2.10
CA PRO A 350 -20.21 -3.78 -1.54
C PRO A 350 -19.10 -4.14 -2.54
N PHE A 351 -17.86 -4.23 -2.07
CA PHE A 351 -16.67 -4.54 -2.88
C PHE A 351 -16.32 -3.54 -4.00
N ALA A 352 -17.02 -2.40 -4.09
CA ALA A 352 -16.64 -1.31 -4.99
C ALA A 352 -15.48 -0.47 -4.43
N TYR A 353 -15.32 -0.43 -3.11
CA TYR A 353 -14.23 0.24 -2.39
C TYR A 353 -13.45 -0.78 -1.56
N VAL A 354 -12.27 -1.18 -2.05
CA VAL A 354 -11.46 -2.26 -1.48
C VAL A 354 -9.97 -1.91 -1.35
N PRO A 355 -9.61 -0.72 -0.81
CA PRO A 355 -8.20 -0.33 -0.72
C PRO A 355 -7.38 -1.25 0.20
N PHE A 356 -8.06 -1.95 1.11
CA PHE A 356 -7.48 -2.92 2.05
C PHE A 356 -7.83 -4.38 1.68
N GLY A 357 -8.27 -4.61 0.44
CA GLY A 357 -8.76 -5.92 0.01
C GLY A 357 -10.09 -6.29 0.66
N GLY A 358 -10.30 -7.57 0.92
CA GLY A 358 -11.55 -8.08 1.51
C GLY A 358 -11.47 -9.54 1.89
N GLY A 359 -12.48 -10.02 2.64
CA GLY A 359 -12.55 -11.39 3.11
C GLY A 359 -11.45 -11.76 4.09
N PRO A 360 -11.17 -13.05 4.28
CA PRO A 360 -10.17 -13.53 5.25
C PRO A 360 -8.72 -13.09 4.98
N ARG A 361 -8.46 -12.58 3.78
CA ARG A 361 -7.16 -12.01 3.38
C ARG A 361 -7.15 -10.48 3.35
N SER A 362 -8.16 -9.83 3.96
CA SER A 362 -8.16 -8.37 4.13
C SER A 362 -6.91 -7.91 4.90
N CYS A 363 -6.49 -6.68 4.65
CA CYS A 363 -5.32 -6.12 5.32
C CYS A 363 -5.46 -6.19 6.86
N ILE A 364 -4.50 -6.83 7.51
CA ILE A 364 -4.47 -6.97 8.97
C ILE A 364 -4.25 -5.61 9.65
N GLY A 365 -3.48 -4.71 9.01
CA GLY A 365 -3.18 -3.36 9.49
C GLY A 365 -4.16 -2.29 9.03
N ALA A 366 -5.33 -2.63 8.48
CA ALA A 366 -6.26 -1.64 7.91
C ALA A 366 -6.67 -0.54 8.90
N ALA A 367 -7.01 -0.92 10.12
CA ALA A 367 -7.38 0.02 11.17
C ALA A 367 -6.18 0.83 11.65
N PHE A 368 -5.01 0.19 11.80
CA PHE A 368 -3.77 0.85 12.19
C PHE A 368 -3.33 1.89 11.16
N GLY A 369 -3.24 1.54 9.88
CA GLY A 369 -2.80 2.47 8.83
C GLY A 369 -3.76 3.66 8.63
N GLN A 370 -5.07 3.47 8.84
CA GLN A 370 -6.02 4.59 8.84
C GLN A 370 -5.86 5.48 10.06
N ALA A 371 -5.63 4.91 11.25
CA ALA A 371 -5.36 5.67 12.46
C ALA A 371 -4.03 6.45 12.35
N GLU A 372 -2.98 5.80 11.87
CA GLU A 372 -1.68 6.41 11.59
C GLU A 372 -1.83 7.61 10.64
N ALA A 373 -2.49 7.41 9.49
CA ALA A 373 -2.70 8.49 8.53
C ALA A 373 -3.46 9.66 9.16
N ARG A 374 -4.53 9.39 9.93
CA ARG A 374 -5.31 10.43 10.60
C ARG A 374 -4.45 11.22 11.61
N VAL A 375 -3.71 10.53 12.47
CA VAL A 375 -2.90 11.16 13.53
C VAL A 375 -1.77 12.00 12.91
N VAL A 376 -1.03 11.43 11.96
CA VAL A 376 0.09 12.11 11.30
C VAL A 376 -0.38 13.34 10.52
N LEU A 377 -1.43 13.20 9.70
CA LEU A 377 -1.98 14.30 8.91
C LEU A 377 -2.53 15.41 9.81
N ALA A 378 -3.33 15.07 10.82
CA ALA A 378 -3.87 16.05 11.75
C ALA A 378 -2.74 16.80 12.47
N ARG A 379 -1.74 16.08 13.01
CA ARG A 379 -0.63 16.71 13.72
C ARG A 379 0.18 17.65 12.83
N LEU A 380 0.51 17.23 11.62
CA LEU A 380 1.27 18.08 10.69
C LEU A 380 0.46 19.31 10.27
N LEU A 381 -0.85 19.18 9.99
CA LEU A 381 -1.72 20.30 9.63
C LEU A 381 -1.96 21.27 10.80
N GLN A 382 -1.94 20.80 12.05
CA GLN A 382 -2.01 21.63 13.24
C GLN A 382 -0.75 22.45 13.46
N THR A 383 0.41 21.90 13.13
CA THR A 383 1.71 22.51 13.47
C THR A 383 2.35 23.29 12.33
N HIS A 384 1.95 23.01 11.09
CA HIS A 384 2.54 23.62 9.89
C HIS A 384 1.49 24.03 8.87
N LYS A 385 1.80 25.08 8.11
CA LYS A 385 1.13 25.42 6.86
C LYS A 385 1.88 24.77 5.71
N PHE A 386 1.14 24.26 4.74
CA PHE A 386 1.68 23.57 3.57
C PHE A 386 1.26 24.27 2.29
N GLU A 387 2.25 24.73 1.52
CA GLU A 387 2.06 25.31 0.18
C GLU A 387 2.64 24.37 -0.86
N PHE A 388 1.81 23.93 -1.81
CA PHE A 388 2.21 23.00 -2.85
C PHE A 388 3.11 23.66 -3.89
N THR A 389 4.30 23.10 -4.15
CA THR A 389 5.30 23.70 -5.04
C THR A 389 5.62 22.87 -6.28
N ASN A 390 5.03 21.68 -6.45
CA ASN A 390 5.25 20.88 -7.66
C ASN A 390 4.54 21.51 -8.87
N HIS A 391 5.21 21.51 -10.03
CA HIS A 391 4.56 21.84 -11.29
C HIS A 391 3.69 20.69 -11.81
N ARG A 392 4.10 19.45 -11.59
CA ARG A 392 3.40 18.25 -12.05
C ARG A 392 3.74 17.04 -11.18
N ILE A 393 2.71 16.25 -10.83
CA ILE A 393 2.84 14.94 -10.18
C ILE A 393 2.11 13.91 -11.04
N HIS A 394 2.66 12.70 -11.13
CA HIS A 394 2.02 11.57 -11.78
C HIS A 394 2.15 10.31 -10.92
N ALA A 395 1.23 9.37 -11.10
CA ALA A 395 1.23 8.11 -10.40
C ALA A 395 2.26 7.15 -11.02
N HIS A 396 3.24 6.74 -10.21
CA HIS A 396 4.23 5.74 -10.57
C HIS A 396 3.83 4.38 -10.01
N MET A 397 3.74 3.39 -10.89
CA MET A 397 3.38 2.02 -10.56
C MET A 397 4.62 1.24 -10.10
N GLY A 398 4.91 1.30 -8.80
CA GLY A 398 5.94 0.52 -8.11
C GLY A 398 5.35 -0.70 -7.38
N ALA A 399 5.98 -1.10 -6.28
CA ALA A 399 5.38 -2.04 -5.31
C ALA A 399 4.11 -1.42 -4.73
N THR A 400 4.16 -0.14 -4.46
CA THR A 400 3.00 0.73 -4.18
C THR A 400 2.82 1.75 -5.30
N LEU A 401 1.68 2.43 -5.30
CA LEU A 401 1.39 3.53 -6.20
C LEU A 401 1.90 4.83 -5.57
N GLU A 402 3.06 5.29 -6.02
CA GLU A 402 3.73 6.47 -5.47
C GLU A 402 3.55 7.73 -6.33
N PRO A 403 3.51 8.94 -5.74
CA PRO A 403 3.61 10.20 -6.47
C PRO A 403 5.05 10.43 -6.96
N ARG A 404 5.24 10.74 -8.25
CA ARG A 404 6.55 11.09 -8.80
C ARG A 404 6.51 12.50 -9.43
N PRO A 405 7.55 13.29 -9.27
CA PRO A 405 8.89 12.99 -8.71
C PRO A 405 8.95 12.99 -7.18
N GLY A 406 7.86 13.20 -6.48
CA GLY A 406 7.70 13.35 -5.04
C GLY A 406 6.64 14.40 -4.74
N VAL A 407 6.43 14.75 -3.47
CA VAL A 407 5.44 15.76 -3.04
C VAL A 407 6.17 16.91 -2.35
N ARG A 408 6.56 17.91 -3.13
CA ARG A 408 7.30 19.07 -2.62
C ARG A 408 6.33 20.11 -2.08
N MET A 409 6.50 20.46 -0.81
CA MET A 409 5.73 21.50 -0.16
C MET A 409 6.64 22.46 0.60
N ARG A 410 6.35 23.76 0.47
CA ARG A 410 6.91 24.75 1.37
C ARG A 410 6.19 24.63 2.71
N VAL A 411 6.97 24.50 3.77
CA VAL A 411 6.45 24.38 5.14
C VAL A 411 6.72 25.67 5.91
N THR A 412 5.73 26.13 6.67
CA THR A 412 5.84 27.28 7.56
C THR A 412 5.20 26.89 8.88
N ARG A 413 5.85 27.18 10.00
CA ARG A 413 5.29 26.88 11.34
C ARG A 413 4.04 27.72 11.61
N ARG A 414 3.10 27.14 12.35
CA ARG A 414 1.85 27.78 12.77
C ARG A 414 1.96 28.28 14.19
#